data_a0bf7726ef52209af9a94f5943e4d8fa
#
_entry.id   a0bf7726ef52209af9a94f5943e4d8fa
#
_cell.length_a   1.000
_cell.length_b   1.000
_cell.length_c   1.000
_cell.angle_alpha   90.00
_cell.angle_beta   90.00
_cell.angle_gamma   90.00
#
_symmetry.space_group_name_H-M   'P 1'
#
loop_
_entity.id
_entity.type
_entity.pdbx_description
1 polymer ?
#
loop_
_entity_poly.entity_id
_entity_poly.type
_entity_poly.pdbx_seq_one_letter_code
_entity_poly.pdbx_strand_id
1 'polypeptide(L)'
;MKTGVEKLTDVMAHFLGHTAIRLPDDVIAKLEELRDKEDHPLAKVIYRTMFRNQRLAEELQRPSCQDTGVPQYWVRCGTAFPYINELEDLLREATIQATFETPLRHNSVETFDEYNTGKNVGKGTPTVWWDIIPHSDQCEIYTYLSGGGCSLPGCATVLMPGEGYEGIVKFVMDRMTSYGLNACPPLLIGIGVGTSVETAALNSKKALMRPVDSYSDNPRAAKMEKLLEDGINALGLGPQGMGGHYSVMGVHIENTARHPSVIGCALNVGCWSHRRGHIIFDKDLNFTTDTHSHFVYEEK
;
A
#
# COMPACT_ATOMS: atom_id res chain seq x y z
N MET A 1 14.53 -9.14 30.34
CA MET A 1 13.23 -8.72 29.80
C MET A 1 13.45 -7.48 28.94
N LYS A 2 12.98 -7.49 27.72
CA LYS A 2 13.02 -6.30 26.87
C LYS A 2 12.15 -5.19 27.44
N THR A 3 12.53 -3.96 27.23
CA THR A 3 11.66 -2.81 27.51
C THR A 3 10.46 -2.81 26.56
N GLY A 4 9.40 -2.06 26.86
CA GLY A 4 8.24 -1.97 25.95
C GLY A 4 8.62 -1.40 24.58
N VAL A 5 9.57 -0.45 24.52
CA VAL A 5 10.09 0.12 23.27
C VAL A 5 10.83 -0.95 22.46
N GLU A 6 11.73 -1.73 23.08
CA GLU A 6 12.45 -2.81 22.41
C GLU A 6 11.48 -3.90 21.88
N LYS A 7 10.46 -4.28 22.69
CA LYS A 7 9.45 -5.24 22.26
C LYS A 7 8.68 -4.72 21.06
N LEU A 8 8.21 -3.48 21.08
CA LEU A 8 7.44 -2.89 19.99
C LEU A 8 8.29 -2.75 18.71
N THR A 9 9.57 -2.35 18.85
CA THR A 9 10.53 -2.31 17.74
C THR A 9 10.68 -3.68 17.08
N ASP A 10 10.89 -4.71 17.88
CA ASP A 10 11.06 -6.08 17.37
C ASP A 10 9.80 -6.59 16.67
N VAL A 11 8.61 -6.40 17.28
CA VAL A 11 7.34 -6.81 16.66
C VAL A 11 7.17 -6.12 15.31
N MET A 12 7.42 -4.80 15.25
CA MET A 12 7.30 -4.03 14.00
C MET A 12 8.32 -4.44 12.95
N ALA A 13 9.55 -4.76 13.34
CA ALA A 13 10.58 -5.27 12.41
C ALA A 13 10.17 -6.62 11.82
N HIS A 14 9.72 -7.56 12.64
CA HIS A 14 9.24 -8.85 12.18
C HIS A 14 7.97 -8.73 11.32
N PHE A 15 7.04 -7.86 11.69
CA PHE A 15 5.83 -7.62 10.90
C PHE A 15 6.13 -6.99 9.54
N LEU A 16 7.05 -6.03 9.47
CA LEU A 16 7.51 -5.46 8.21
C LEU A 16 8.19 -6.52 7.33
N GLY A 17 9.05 -7.36 7.91
CA GLY A 17 9.69 -8.48 7.23
C GLY A 17 8.66 -9.49 6.71
N HIS A 18 7.69 -9.85 7.53
CA HIS A 18 6.59 -10.74 7.15
C HIS A 18 5.78 -10.16 5.98
N THR A 19 5.42 -8.88 6.05
CA THR A 19 4.72 -8.16 4.97
C THR A 19 5.52 -8.15 3.66
N ALA A 20 6.85 -8.15 3.72
CA ALA A 20 7.69 -8.23 2.52
C ALA A 20 7.69 -9.63 1.89
N ILE A 21 7.53 -10.67 2.69
CA ILE A 21 7.59 -12.09 2.28
C ILE A 21 6.22 -12.57 1.80
N ARG A 22 5.18 -12.34 2.60
CA ARG A 22 3.82 -12.81 2.37
C ARG A 22 2.89 -11.65 2.02
N LEU A 23 2.06 -11.83 1.00
CA LEU A 23 1.01 -10.88 0.67
C LEU A 23 -0.13 -10.94 1.71
N PRO A 24 -0.86 -9.83 1.91
CA PRO A 24 -2.08 -9.83 2.71
C PRO A 24 -3.08 -10.90 2.27
N ASP A 25 -3.82 -11.44 3.22
CA ASP A 25 -4.77 -12.54 2.96
C ASP A 25 -5.84 -12.14 1.93
N ASP A 26 -6.34 -10.91 1.98
CA ASP A 26 -7.32 -10.39 1.01
C ASP A 26 -6.74 -10.19 -0.40
N VAL A 27 -5.46 -9.80 -0.50
CA VAL A 27 -4.76 -9.71 -1.79
C VAL A 27 -4.57 -11.10 -2.40
N ILE A 28 -4.20 -12.10 -1.60
CA ILE A 28 -4.09 -13.49 -2.06
C ILE A 28 -5.44 -13.98 -2.56
N ALA A 29 -6.51 -13.80 -1.77
CA ALA A 29 -7.87 -14.20 -2.13
C ALA A 29 -8.33 -13.54 -3.43
N LYS A 30 -8.07 -12.23 -3.60
CA LYS A 30 -8.39 -11.50 -4.83
C LYS A 30 -7.63 -12.04 -6.04
N LEU A 31 -6.33 -12.28 -5.92
CA LEU A 31 -5.54 -12.85 -7.01
C LEU A 31 -6.02 -14.27 -7.39
N GLU A 32 -6.48 -15.07 -6.42
CA GLU A 32 -7.10 -16.38 -6.68
C GLU A 32 -8.41 -16.22 -7.44
N GLU A 33 -9.27 -15.31 -7.02
CA GLU A 33 -10.52 -14.98 -7.72
C GLU A 33 -10.25 -14.60 -9.18
N LEU A 34 -9.31 -13.68 -9.42
CA LEU A 34 -8.95 -13.22 -10.77
C LEU A 34 -8.36 -14.35 -11.62
N ARG A 35 -7.48 -15.17 -11.06
CA ARG A 35 -6.91 -16.36 -11.71
C ARG A 35 -8.01 -17.32 -12.18
N ASP A 36 -8.98 -17.58 -11.31
CA ASP A 36 -10.00 -18.59 -11.56
C ASP A 36 -11.03 -18.10 -12.59
N LYS A 37 -11.27 -16.81 -12.68
CA LYS A 37 -12.13 -16.17 -13.69
C LYS A 37 -11.43 -15.92 -15.02
N GLU A 38 -10.10 -15.91 -15.07
CA GLU A 38 -9.32 -15.60 -16.27
C GLU A 38 -9.34 -16.77 -17.26
N ASP A 39 -9.56 -16.51 -18.54
CA ASP A 39 -9.54 -17.52 -19.59
C ASP A 39 -8.42 -17.34 -20.62
N HIS A 40 -7.81 -16.15 -20.66
CA HIS A 40 -6.70 -15.87 -21.58
C HIS A 40 -5.48 -16.77 -21.29
N PRO A 41 -4.97 -17.54 -22.28
CA PRO A 41 -3.96 -18.58 -22.02
C PRO A 41 -2.68 -18.09 -21.38
N LEU A 42 -2.16 -16.93 -21.85
CA LEU A 42 -0.92 -16.36 -21.33
C LEU A 42 -1.12 -15.81 -19.93
N ALA A 43 -2.25 -15.14 -19.67
CA ALA A 43 -2.59 -14.65 -18.33
C ALA A 43 -2.62 -15.79 -17.28
N LYS A 44 -3.17 -16.95 -17.64
CA LYS A 44 -3.15 -18.16 -16.78
C LYS A 44 -1.72 -18.61 -16.44
N VAL A 45 -0.79 -18.51 -17.38
CA VAL A 45 0.63 -18.82 -17.12
C VAL A 45 1.21 -17.83 -16.12
N ILE A 46 0.91 -16.54 -16.29
CA ILE A 46 1.41 -15.49 -15.40
C ILE A 46 0.87 -15.67 -13.97
N TYR A 47 -0.43 -15.88 -13.79
CA TYR A 47 -0.99 -16.16 -12.45
C TYR A 47 -0.33 -17.37 -11.79
N ARG A 48 -0.14 -18.48 -12.50
CA ARG A 48 0.58 -19.65 -11.97
C ARG A 48 2.00 -19.29 -11.52
N THR A 49 2.68 -18.42 -12.25
CA THR A 49 4.03 -17.95 -11.91
C THR A 49 4.02 -17.06 -10.67
N MET A 50 3.03 -16.16 -10.53
CA MET A 50 2.85 -15.33 -9.35
C MET A 50 2.64 -16.18 -8.08
N PHE A 51 1.76 -17.17 -8.13
CA PHE A 51 1.52 -18.07 -6.99
C PHE A 51 2.72 -18.97 -6.68
N ARG A 52 3.46 -19.42 -7.70
CA ARG A 52 4.72 -20.13 -7.49
C ARG A 52 5.76 -19.25 -6.82
N ASN A 53 5.88 -17.99 -7.26
CA ASN A 53 6.76 -17.02 -6.65
C ASN A 53 6.40 -16.78 -5.18
N GLN A 54 5.11 -16.60 -4.87
CA GLN A 54 4.65 -16.39 -3.51
C GLN A 54 5.01 -17.58 -2.60
N ARG A 55 4.77 -18.81 -3.04
CA ARG A 55 5.17 -20.03 -2.29
C ARG A 55 6.67 -20.07 -2.05
N LEU A 56 7.48 -19.80 -3.07
CA LEU A 56 8.94 -19.78 -2.92
C LEU A 56 9.42 -18.69 -1.96
N ALA A 57 8.76 -17.51 -1.95
CA ALA A 57 9.08 -16.46 -1.01
C ALA A 57 8.86 -16.91 0.44
N GLU A 58 7.74 -17.58 0.71
CA GLU A 58 7.42 -18.12 2.03
C GLU A 58 8.34 -19.30 2.41
N GLU A 59 8.58 -20.25 1.51
CA GLU A 59 9.47 -21.41 1.75
C GLU A 59 10.91 -20.98 2.04
N LEU A 60 11.42 -20.01 1.29
CA LEU A 60 12.80 -19.54 1.39
C LEU A 60 12.97 -18.39 2.38
N GLN A 61 11.89 -17.88 2.97
CA GLN A 61 11.87 -16.69 3.83
C GLN A 61 12.60 -15.51 3.15
N ARG A 62 12.15 -15.19 1.93
CA ARG A 62 12.70 -14.10 1.10
C ARG A 62 11.56 -13.18 0.63
N PRO A 63 11.84 -11.88 0.43
CA PRO A 63 10.84 -10.97 -0.12
C PRO A 63 10.21 -11.47 -1.42
N SER A 64 8.90 -11.29 -1.56
CA SER A 64 8.11 -11.75 -2.72
C SER A 64 8.43 -11.00 -4.02
N CYS A 65 9.15 -9.90 -3.94
CA CYS A 65 9.57 -9.11 -5.09
C CYS A 65 11.03 -8.64 -4.92
N GLN A 66 11.78 -8.58 -6.02
CA GLN A 66 13.15 -8.05 -6.04
C GLN A 66 13.20 -6.57 -5.65
N ASP A 67 12.19 -5.78 -6.03
CA ASP A 67 11.98 -4.44 -5.52
C ASP A 67 11.18 -4.56 -4.22
N THR A 68 11.89 -4.61 -3.12
CA THR A 68 11.27 -4.75 -1.80
C THR A 68 10.53 -3.49 -1.35
N GLY A 69 10.64 -2.41 -2.11
CA GLY A 69 9.98 -1.14 -1.83
C GLY A 69 10.68 -0.30 -0.78
N VAL A 70 10.18 0.90 -0.59
CA VAL A 70 10.54 1.79 0.52
C VAL A 70 9.43 1.73 1.56
N PRO A 71 9.75 1.42 2.83
CA PRO A 71 8.73 1.37 3.89
C PRO A 71 8.08 2.75 4.11
N GLN A 72 6.78 2.72 4.28
CA GLN A 72 5.94 3.87 4.63
C GLN A 72 4.98 3.41 5.74
N TYR A 73 4.65 4.31 6.66
CA TYR A 73 3.75 4.01 7.77
C TYR A 73 2.63 5.04 7.85
N TRP A 74 1.43 4.56 8.09
CA TRP A 74 0.32 5.38 8.52
C TRP A 74 -0.05 4.96 9.94
N VAL A 75 0.14 5.87 10.87
CA VAL A 75 -0.03 5.64 12.30
C VAL A 75 -1.30 6.35 12.77
N ARG A 76 -2.26 5.60 13.29
CA ARG A 76 -3.45 6.08 13.95
C ARG A 76 -3.31 5.82 15.44
N CYS A 77 -2.79 6.79 16.17
CA CYS A 77 -2.36 6.60 17.55
C CYS A 77 -3.22 7.38 18.54
N GLY A 78 -3.63 6.68 19.59
CA GLY A 78 -4.30 7.28 20.72
C GLY A 78 -3.41 8.18 21.55
N THR A 79 -3.95 9.31 22.03
CA THR A 79 -3.18 10.25 22.90
C THR A 79 -2.80 9.66 24.25
N ALA A 80 -3.42 8.56 24.67
CA ALA A 80 -3.10 7.84 25.89
C ALA A 80 -2.25 6.58 25.66
N PHE A 81 -1.81 6.33 24.41
CA PHE A 81 -0.93 5.21 24.11
C PHE A 81 0.46 5.46 24.74
N PRO A 82 1.00 4.53 25.54
CA PRO A 82 2.18 4.81 26.38
C PRO A 82 3.45 5.17 25.62
N TYR A 83 3.55 4.73 24.36
CA TYR A 83 4.77 4.84 23.53
C TYR A 83 4.64 5.84 22.37
N ILE A 84 3.64 6.73 22.41
CA ILE A 84 3.39 7.68 21.32
C ILE A 84 4.61 8.58 21.01
N ASN A 85 5.39 8.95 22.02
CA ASN A 85 6.55 9.83 21.85
C ASN A 85 7.74 9.15 21.18
N GLU A 86 7.84 7.83 21.30
CA GLU A 86 8.96 7.03 20.78
C GLU A 86 8.65 6.40 19.43
N LEU A 87 7.39 6.45 18.95
CA LEU A 87 6.92 5.69 17.77
C LEU A 87 7.72 6.00 16.52
N GLU A 88 8.08 7.24 16.24
CA GLU A 88 8.77 7.58 14.99
C GLU A 88 10.18 7.01 14.97
N ASP A 89 10.92 7.17 16.07
CA ASP A 89 12.29 6.62 16.21
C ASP A 89 12.25 5.09 16.20
N LEU A 90 11.29 4.51 16.88
CA LEU A 90 11.05 3.08 16.94
C LEU A 90 10.76 2.48 15.56
N LEU A 91 9.90 3.11 14.75
CA LEU A 91 9.59 2.66 13.38
C LEU A 91 10.81 2.78 12.46
N ARG A 92 11.67 3.79 12.67
CA ARG A 92 12.94 3.91 11.96
C ARG A 92 13.88 2.75 12.32
N GLU A 93 14.02 2.43 13.60
CA GLU A 93 14.86 1.31 14.05
C GLU A 93 14.32 -0.04 13.58
N ALA A 94 12.99 -0.25 13.68
CA ALA A 94 12.33 -1.44 13.13
C ALA A 94 12.57 -1.60 11.62
N THR A 95 12.60 -0.50 10.87
CA THR A 95 12.93 -0.51 9.44
C THR A 95 14.38 -0.94 9.19
N ILE A 96 15.32 -0.46 10.00
CA ILE A 96 16.73 -0.89 9.92
C ILE A 96 16.84 -2.39 10.21
N GLN A 97 16.27 -2.84 11.32
CA GLN A 97 16.30 -4.23 11.74
C GLN A 97 15.71 -5.15 10.67
N ALA A 98 14.50 -4.85 10.16
CA ALA A 98 13.86 -5.60 9.09
C ALA A 98 14.70 -5.64 7.81
N THR A 99 15.40 -4.56 7.49
CA THR A 99 16.25 -4.48 6.29
C THR A 99 17.36 -5.54 6.32
N PHE A 100 17.94 -5.81 7.48
CA PHE A 100 19.01 -6.79 7.61
C PHE A 100 18.50 -8.22 7.86
N GLU A 101 17.46 -8.37 8.67
CA GLU A 101 16.92 -9.68 9.04
C GLU A 101 16.14 -10.35 7.89
N THR A 102 15.42 -9.55 7.11
CA THR A 102 14.59 -10.04 5.97
C THR A 102 15.24 -9.76 4.61
N PRO A 103 16.53 -9.69 4.47
CA PRO A 103 17.37 -9.11 3.43
C PRO A 103 16.61 -8.22 2.42
N LEU A 104 16.06 -7.10 2.92
CA LEU A 104 15.41 -6.11 2.06
C LEU A 104 16.47 -5.38 1.22
N ARG A 105 16.09 -5.04 0.00
CA ARG A 105 16.94 -4.24 -0.87
C ARG A 105 17.10 -2.83 -0.30
N HIS A 106 18.29 -2.25 -0.42
CA HIS A 106 18.57 -0.90 0.07
C HIS A 106 18.01 0.14 -0.92
N ASN A 107 16.81 0.62 -0.67
CA ASN A 107 16.07 1.49 -1.59
C ASN A 107 16.00 2.96 -1.15
N SER A 108 16.69 3.33 -0.04
CA SER A 108 16.72 4.72 0.43
C SER A 108 17.99 5.43 -0.04
N VAL A 109 17.80 6.48 -0.83
CA VAL A 109 18.88 7.30 -1.40
C VAL A 109 18.65 8.74 -0.98
N GLU A 110 19.69 9.40 -0.44
CA GLU A 110 19.67 10.84 -0.17
C GLU A 110 19.63 11.60 -1.51
N THR A 111 18.54 12.35 -1.73
CA THR A 111 18.12 12.80 -3.06
C THR A 111 19.16 13.63 -3.82
N PHE A 112 19.81 14.59 -3.16
CA PHE A 112 20.75 15.49 -3.82
C PHE A 112 22.21 15.01 -3.73
N ASP A 113 22.52 14.20 -2.74
CA ASP A 113 23.84 13.62 -2.57
C ASP A 113 24.01 12.31 -3.35
N GLU A 114 22.91 11.75 -3.88
CA GLU A 114 22.83 10.46 -4.57
C GLU A 114 23.50 9.31 -3.78
N TYR A 115 23.46 9.43 -2.47
CA TYR A 115 24.07 8.49 -1.55
C TYR A 115 23.01 7.48 -1.05
N ASN A 116 23.24 6.18 -1.31
CA ASN A 116 22.41 5.13 -0.77
C ASN A 116 22.78 4.87 0.70
N THR A 117 21.81 5.01 1.58
CA THR A 117 22.04 4.89 3.04
C THR A 117 22.33 3.46 3.51
N GLY A 118 21.97 2.46 2.72
CA GLY A 118 22.18 1.04 3.05
C GLY A 118 21.24 0.45 4.11
N LYS A 119 20.24 1.21 4.59
CA LYS A 119 19.41 0.79 5.73
C LYS A 119 17.90 1.02 5.53
N ASN A 120 17.44 1.48 4.37
CA ASN A 120 16.08 1.94 4.10
C ASN A 120 15.56 3.09 5.00
N VAL A 121 16.48 3.79 5.66
CA VAL A 121 16.20 5.03 6.39
C VAL A 121 17.11 6.14 5.88
N GLY A 122 16.59 7.36 5.83
CA GLY A 122 17.29 8.56 5.37
C GLY A 122 16.54 9.80 5.84
N LYS A 123 16.81 10.94 5.21
CA LYS A 123 16.10 12.18 5.53
C LYS A 123 14.62 12.05 5.17
N GLY A 124 13.72 12.06 6.19
CA GLY A 124 12.28 11.91 6.03
C GLY A 124 11.82 10.52 5.53
N THR A 125 12.69 9.51 5.62
CA THR A 125 12.38 8.11 5.26
C THR A 125 12.75 7.19 6.42
N PRO A 126 11.88 6.23 6.82
CA PRO A 126 10.53 5.97 6.28
C PRO A 126 9.59 7.17 6.48
N THR A 127 8.66 7.37 5.55
CA THR A 127 7.62 8.39 5.72
C THR A 127 6.59 7.88 6.72
N VAL A 128 6.27 8.70 7.71
CA VAL A 128 5.23 8.40 8.72
C VAL A 128 4.13 9.45 8.61
N TRP A 129 2.89 8.98 8.39
CA TRP A 129 1.69 9.83 8.45
C TRP A 129 0.96 9.57 9.75
N TRP A 130 0.40 10.63 10.33
CA TRP A 130 -0.23 10.57 11.63
C TRP A 130 -1.70 10.95 11.57
N ASP A 131 -2.53 10.12 12.20
CA ASP A 131 -3.88 10.47 12.64
C ASP A 131 -3.91 10.31 14.17
N ILE A 132 -4.12 11.39 14.88
CA ILE A 132 -4.17 11.39 16.35
C ILE A 132 -5.60 11.12 16.80
N ILE A 133 -5.80 10.10 17.65
CA ILE A 133 -7.10 9.67 18.17
C ILE A 133 -7.22 10.14 19.63
N PRO A 134 -8.06 11.15 19.91
CA PRO A 134 -8.23 11.63 21.29
C PRO A 134 -8.72 10.54 22.24
N HIS A 135 -8.13 10.50 23.42
CA HIS A 135 -8.55 9.65 24.56
C HIS A 135 -8.44 8.13 24.34
N SER A 136 -7.93 7.66 23.23
CA SER A 136 -7.64 6.24 23.00
C SER A 136 -6.27 5.86 23.58
N ASP A 137 -6.14 4.62 24.02
CA ASP A 137 -4.88 3.98 24.45
C ASP A 137 -4.39 2.91 23.46
N GLN A 138 -4.98 2.86 22.27
CA GLN A 138 -4.61 1.96 21.18
C GLN A 138 -3.73 2.67 20.14
N CYS A 139 -2.96 1.87 19.41
CA CYS A 139 -2.17 2.33 18.28
C CYS A 139 -2.34 1.38 17.09
N GLU A 140 -2.90 1.90 16.00
CA GLU A 140 -3.01 1.18 14.73
C GLU A 140 -1.87 1.62 13.82
N ILE A 141 -1.15 0.68 13.22
CA ILE A 141 -0.04 0.95 12.32
C ILE A 141 -0.26 0.21 11.01
N TYR A 142 -0.44 0.97 9.95
CA TYR A 142 -0.38 0.44 8.59
C TYR A 142 1.05 0.52 8.08
N THR A 143 1.56 -0.58 7.55
CA THR A 143 2.84 -0.65 6.86
C THR A 143 2.60 -0.78 5.36
N TYR A 144 3.38 -0.09 4.54
CA TYR A 144 3.30 -0.22 3.09
C TYR A 144 4.70 -0.21 2.48
N LEU A 145 4.98 -1.24 1.69
CA LEU A 145 6.24 -1.37 0.95
C LEU A 145 6.02 -0.94 -0.51
N SER A 146 6.31 0.33 -0.79
CA SER A 146 6.09 0.93 -2.11
C SER A 146 7.30 0.74 -3.01
N GLY A 147 7.15 -0.08 -4.04
CA GLY A 147 8.16 -0.26 -5.07
C GLY A 147 8.24 0.92 -6.05
N GLY A 148 9.37 1.08 -6.75
CA GLY A 148 9.58 2.15 -7.73
C GLY A 148 8.62 2.06 -8.91
N GLY A 149 8.35 0.85 -9.43
CA GLY A 149 7.37 0.64 -10.50
C GLY A 149 5.95 1.05 -10.13
N CYS A 150 5.55 0.78 -8.86
CA CYS A 150 4.25 1.23 -8.33
C CYS A 150 4.17 2.75 -8.16
N SER A 151 5.31 3.39 -7.87
CA SER A 151 5.37 4.84 -7.66
C SER A 151 5.34 5.64 -8.96
N LEU A 152 5.77 5.04 -10.07
CA LEU A 152 5.89 5.71 -11.37
C LEU A 152 4.56 6.26 -11.92
N PRO A 153 3.40 5.57 -11.84
CA PRO A 153 2.12 6.14 -12.22
C PRO A 153 1.61 7.24 -11.30
N GLY A 154 2.16 7.35 -10.08
CA GLY A 154 1.73 8.32 -9.07
C GLY A 154 1.75 9.75 -9.61
N CYS A 155 0.62 10.46 -9.44
CA CYS A 155 0.48 11.84 -9.88
C CYS A 155 -0.64 12.55 -9.12
N ALA A 156 -0.60 13.89 -9.13
CA ALA A 156 -1.62 14.73 -8.53
C ALA A 156 -1.84 15.97 -9.36
N THR A 157 -3.06 16.48 -9.34
CA THR A 157 -3.49 17.67 -10.09
C THR A 157 -4.62 18.39 -9.39
N VAL A 158 -4.90 19.59 -9.86
CA VAL A 158 -6.10 20.34 -9.47
C VAL A 158 -6.95 20.56 -10.72
N LEU A 159 -8.16 20.02 -10.71
CA LEU A 159 -9.14 20.15 -11.78
C LEU A 159 -10.04 21.35 -11.51
N MET A 160 -10.51 21.97 -12.60
CA MET A 160 -11.55 23.01 -12.52
C MET A 160 -12.90 22.39 -12.18
N PRO A 161 -13.78 23.07 -11.45
CA PRO A 161 -15.10 22.54 -11.08
C PRO A 161 -15.95 22.11 -12.29
N GLY A 162 -15.78 22.78 -13.43
CA GLY A 162 -16.47 22.45 -14.67
C GLY A 162 -16.08 21.12 -15.29
N GLU A 163 -14.90 20.57 -14.94
CA GLU A 163 -14.49 19.22 -15.37
C GLU A 163 -15.22 18.13 -14.60
N GLY A 164 -15.69 18.44 -13.38
CA GLY A 164 -16.51 17.56 -12.57
C GLY A 164 -15.90 16.16 -12.31
N TYR A 165 -16.74 15.18 -12.13
CA TYR A 165 -16.33 13.80 -11.94
C TYR A 165 -15.79 13.16 -13.22
N GLU A 166 -16.20 13.63 -14.38
CA GLU A 166 -15.67 13.19 -15.68
C GLU A 166 -14.19 13.55 -15.80
N GLY A 167 -13.79 14.72 -15.30
CA GLY A 167 -12.37 15.11 -15.21
C GLY A 167 -11.54 14.16 -14.37
N ILE A 168 -12.09 13.66 -13.25
CA ILE A 168 -11.40 12.63 -12.43
C ILE A 168 -11.24 11.34 -13.22
N VAL A 169 -12.30 10.86 -13.86
CA VAL A 169 -12.25 9.64 -14.69
C VAL A 169 -11.21 9.78 -15.80
N LYS A 170 -11.24 10.92 -16.52
CA LYS A 170 -10.26 11.19 -17.57
C LYS A 170 -8.83 11.19 -17.04
N PHE A 171 -8.58 11.88 -15.92
CA PHE A 171 -7.24 11.94 -15.30
C PHE A 171 -6.71 10.54 -14.95
N VAL A 172 -7.55 9.67 -14.37
CA VAL A 172 -7.18 8.30 -14.03
C VAL A 172 -6.92 7.47 -15.29
N MET A 173 -7.83 7.51 -16.27
CA MET A 173 -7.70 6.74 -17.51
C MET A 173 -6.50 7.16 -18.35
N ASP A 174 -6.23 8.45 -18.47
CA ASP A 174 -5.05 8.97 -19.17
C ASP A 174 -3.76 8.45 -18.51
N ARG A 175 -3.76 8.34 -17.17
CA ARG A 175 -2.59 7.85 -16.45
C ARG A 175 -2.43 6.34 -16.58
N MET A 176 -3.53 5.58 -16.54
CA MET A 176 -3.50 4.12 -16.72
C MET A 176 -3.07 3.72 -18.12
N THR A 177 -3.54 4.40 -19.15
CA THR A 177 -3.10 4.15 -20.53
C THR A 177 -1.63 4.48 -20.76
N SER A 178 -1.09 5.51 -20.07
CA SER A 178 0.30 5.95 -20.25
C SER A 178 1.30 5.12 -19.42
N TYR A 179 0.95 4.73 -18.20
CA TYR A 179 1.89 4.17 -17.24
C TYR A 179 1.40 2.92 -16.49
N GLY A 180 0.16 2.50 -16.65
CA GLY A 180 -0.41 1.37 -15.90
C GLY A 180 0.39 0.08 -16.06
N LEU A 181 0.90 -0.16 -17.25
CA LEU A 181 1.74 -1.32 -17.57
C LEU A 181 3.01 -1.39 -16.71
N ASN A 182 3.63 -0.24 -16.43
CA ASN A 182 4.89 -0.15 -15.68
C ASN A 182 4.75 -0.57 -14.21
N ALA A 183 3.55 -0.58 -13.67
CA ALA A 183 3.27 -0.91 -12.26
C ALA A 183 2.98 -2.39 -12.01
N CYS A 184 3.22 -3.28 -12.96
CA CYS A 184 3.05 -4.73 -12.84
C CYS A 184 1.60 -5.15 -12.47
N PRO A 185 0.64 -5.08 -13.41
CA PRO A 185 -0.75 -5.50 -13.18
C PRO A 185 -0.90 -6.99 -12.74
N PRO A 186 -2.05 -7.37 -12.12
CA PRO A 186 -3.21 -6.54 -11.83
C PRO A 186 -2.94 -5.53 -10.73
N LEU A 187 -3.49 -4.33 -10.88
CA LEU A 187 -3.19 -3.18 -10.04
C LEU A 187 -4.25 -2.96 -8.96
N LEU A 188 -3.86 -2.39 -7.82
CA LEU A 188 -4.78 -1.70 -6.93
C LEU A 188 -4.64 -0.20 -7.16
N ILE A 189 -5.74 0.47 -7.44
CA ILE A 189 -5.76 1.90 -7.76
C ILE A 189 -6.28 2.66 -6.56
N GLY A 190 -5.45 3.55 -6.01
CA GLY A 190 -5.85 4.47 -4.96
C GLY A 190 -6.04 5.88 -5.51
N ILE A 191 -7.24 6.40 -5.40
CA ILE A 191 -7.62 7.75 -5.84
C ILE A 191 -7.92 8.58 -4.61
N GLY A 192 -7.33 9.77 -4.56
CA GLY A 192 -7.61 10.75 -3.53
C GLY A 192 -8.31 11.96 -4.12
N VAL A 193 -9.36 12.42 -3.45
CA VAL A 193 -10.02 13.68 -3.77
C VAL A 193 -10.03 14.53 -2.52
N GLY A 194 -9.71 15.83 -2.64
CA GLY A 194 -9.63 16.68 -1.46
C GLY A 194 -9.55 18.17 -1.75
N THR A 195 -9.26 18.92 -0.70
CA THR A 195 -9.20 20.38 -0.73
C THR A 195 -8.07 20.89 -1.64
N SER A 196 -6.95 20.15 -1.67
CA SER A 196 -5.71 20.57 -2.33
C SER A 196 -4.93 19.33 -2.79
N VAL A 197 -3.86 19.55 -3.53
CA VAL A 197 -3.01 18.50 -4.10
C VAL A 197 -2.43 17.57 -3.02
N GLU A 198 -1.88 18.12 -1.95
CA GLU A 198 -1.27 17.35 -0.86
C GLU A 198 -2.31 16.51 -0.11
N THR A 199 -3.51 17.07 0.14
CA THR A 199 -4.61 16.33 0.77
C THR A 199 -5.08 15.18 -0.14
N ALA A 200 -5.23 15.45 -1.43
CA ALA A 200 -5.59 14.42 -2.41
C ALA A 200 -4.52 13.34 -2.50
N ALA A 201 -3.23 13.71 -2.53
CA ALA A 201 -2.12 12.76 -2.56
C ALA A 201 -2.10 11.85 -1.34
N LEU A 202 -2.32 12.38 -0.14
CA LEU A 202 -2.43 11.58 1.08
C LEU A 202 -3.64 10.65 1.04
N ASN A 203 -4.83 11.16 0.64
CA ASN A 203 -6.03 10.34 0.50
C ASN A 203 -5.82 9.18 -0.48
N SER A 204 -5.13 9.40 -1.60
CA SER A 204 -4.83 8.32 -2.56
C SER A 204 -3.94 7.22 -1.98
N LYS A 205 -3.04 7.55 -1.04
CA LYS A 205 -2.27 6.55 -0.29
C LYS A 205 -3.13 5.82 0.74
N LYS A 206 -3.99 6.54 1.48
CA LYS A 206 -4.95 5.93 2.41
C LYS A 206 -5.89 4.97 1.69
N ALA A 207 -6.32 5.30 0.47
CA ALA A 207 -7.15 4.44 -0.37
C ALA A 207 -6.49 3.08 -0.65
N LEU A 208 -5.16 3.04 -0.83
CA LEU A 208 -4.41 1.78 -1.00
C LEU A 208 -4.34 0.91 0.27
N MET A 209 -4.64 1.49 1.45
CA MET A 209 -4.62 0.73 2.71
C MET A 209 -5.93 0.00 3.00
N ARG A 210 -7.00 0.28 2.26
CA ARG A 210 -8.29 -0.40 2.40
C ARG A 210 -8.19 -1.88 1.97
N PRO A 211 -9.06 -2.76 2.50
CA PRO A 211 -9.22 -4.12 1.98
C PRO A 211 -9.53 -4.10 0.48
N VAL A 212 -8.89 -4.99 -0.28
CA VAL A 212 -8.92 -4.98 -1.76
C VAL A 212 -10.32 -5.14 -2.34
N ASP A 213 -11.21 -5.85 -1.66
CA ASP A 213 -12.59 -6.12 -2.06
C ASP A 213 -13.60 -5.11 -1.48
N SER A 214 -13.12 -4.03 -0.85
CA SER A 214 -13.97 -2.99 -0.27
C SER A 214 -14.38 -1.94 -1.29
N TYR A 215 -15.53 -1.30 -1.03
CA TYR A 215 -15.99 -0.12 -1.75
C TYR A 215 -16.23 1.03 -0.78
N SER A 216 -16.26 2.25 -1.30
CA SER A 216 -16.56 3.44 -0.50
C SER A 216 -17.97 3.38 0.10
N ASP A 217 -18.10 3.83 1.35
CA ASP A 217 -19.42 3.97 1.99
C ASP A 217 -20.31 5.02 1.31
N ASN A 218 -19.70 5.92 0.53
CA ASN A 218 -20.45 6.87 -0.28
C ASN A 218 -20.88 6.21 -1.60
N PRO A 219 -22.21 6.07 -1.85
CA PRO A 219 -22.71 5.34 -3.04
C PRO A 219 -22.25 5.93 -4.38
N ARG A 220 -21.99 7.25 -4.43
CA ARG A 220 -21.50 7.91 -5.65
C ARG A 220 -20.02 7.59 -5.91
N ALA A 221 -19.23 7.57 -4.85
CA ALA A 221 -17.83 7.16 -4.93
C ALA A 221 -17.72 5.66 -5.27
N ALA A 222 -18.49 4.79 -4.61
CA ALA A 222 -18.55 3.36 -4.92
C ALA A 222 -18.93 3.08 -6.38
N LYS A 223 -19.90 3.84 -6.92
CA LYS A 223 -20.26 3.74 -8.34
C LYS A 223 -19.10 4.14 -9.26
N MET A 224 -18.34 5.17 -8.88
CA MET A 224 -17.16 5.60 -9.65
C MET A 224 -16.02 4.59 -9.55
N GLU A 225 -15.77 4.02 -8.37
CA GLU A 225 -14.80 2.92 -8.18
C GLU A 225 -15.10 1.80 -9.16
N LYS A 226 -16.35 1.33 -9.23
CA LYS A 226 -16.77 0.28 -10.14
C LYS A 226 -16.65 0.67 -11.62
N LEU A 227 -17.04 1.89 -11.98
CA LEU A 227 -16.90 2.40 -13.34
C LEU A 227 -15.44 2.40 -13.81
N LEU A 228 -14.53 2.84 -12.94
CA LEU A 228 -13.10 2.89 -13.24
C LEU A 228 -12.49 1.49 -13.29
N GLU A 229 -12.91 0.57 -12.41
CA GLU A 229 -12.50 -0.82 -12.45
C GLU A 229 -12.86 -1.46 -13.80
N ASP A 230 -14.11 -1.32 -14.23
CA ASP A 230 -14.57 -1.83 -15.52
C ASP A 230 -13.83 -1.18 -16.70
N GLY A 231 -13.63 0.15 -16.65
CA GLY A 231 -12.90 0.90 -17.69
C GLY A 231 -11.43 0.50 -17.81
N ILE A 232 -10.73 0.31 -16.69
CA ILE A 232 -9.31 -0.10 -16.70
C ILE A 232 -9.18 -1.56 -17.14
N ASN A 233 -10.10 -2.44 -16.73
CA ASN A 233 -10.12 -3.82 -17.20
C ASN A 233 -10.35 -3.89 -18.73
N ALA A 234 -11.19 -3.02 -19.28
CA ALA A 234 -11.43 -2.93 -20.73
C ALA A 234 -10.18 -2.53 -21.53
N LEU A 235 -9.13 -1.97 -20.92
CA LEU A 235 -7.83 -1.75 -21.58
C LEU A 235 -7.12 -3.06 -21.93
N GLY A 236 -7.48 -4.18 -21.32
CA GLY A 236 -6.93 -5.50 -21.60
C GLY A 236 -5.45 -5.66 -21.28
N LEU A 237 -4.91 -4.89 -20.32
CA LEU A 237 -3.49 -5.00 -19.92
C LEU A 237 -3.18 -6.41 -19.41
N GLY A 238 -4.07 -6.96 -18.58
CA GLY A 238 -3.91 -8.28 -17.99
C GLY A 238 -2.71 -8.39 -17.05
N PRO A 239 -2.49 -9.57 -16.44
CA PRO A 239 -1.38 -9.75 -15.50
C PRO A 239 -0.03 -9.54 -16.17
N GLN A 240 0.83 -8.73 -15.54
CA GLN A 240 2.14 -8.28 -16.04
C GLN A 240 2.10 -7.61 -17.43
N GLY A 241 0.92 -7.12 -17.85
CA GLY A 241 0.75 -6.51 -19.17
C GLY A 241 0.83 -7.49 -20.35
N MET A 242 0.60 -8.77 -20.08
CA MET A 242 0.68 -9.82 -21.11
C MET A 242 -0.67 -10.14 -21.75
N GLY A 243 -1.65 -9.23 -21.58
CA GLY A 243 -3.02 -9.42 -22.04
C GLY A 243 -3.85 -10.24 -21.04
N GLY A 244 -5.15 -10.08 -21.12
CA GLY A 244 -6.11 -10.74 -20.24
C GLY A 244 -7.25 -9.81 -19.84
N HIS A 245 -8.24 -10.35 -19.13
CA HIS A 245 -9.47 -9.62 -18.79
C HIS A 245 -9.32 -8.76 -17.53
N TYR A 246 -8.37 -9.08 -16.66
CA TYR A 246 -8.23 -8.44 -15.36
C TYR A 246 -6.92 -7.66 -15.24
N SER A 247 -7.04 -6.34 -15.37
CA SER A 247 -5.92 -5.38 -15.26
C SER A 247 -5.79 -4.81 -13.86
N VAL A 248 -6.87 -4.87 -13.05
CA VAL A 248 -6.91 -4.35 -11.67
C VAL A 248 -7.48 -5.38 -10.70
N MET A 249 -7.02 -5.29 -9.45
CA MET A 249 -7.59 -6.00 -8.29
C MET A 249 -8.76 -5.22 -7.68
N GLY A 250 -8.76 -3.90 -7.84
CA GLY A 250 -9.77 -2.99 -7.34
C GLY A 250 -9.40 -1.53 -7.58
N VAL A 251 -10.38 -0.66 -7.39
CA VAL A 251 -10.23 0.80 -7.43
C VAL A 251 -10.85 1.36 -6.17
N HIS A 252 -10.10 2.15 -5.42
CA HIS A 252 -10.55 2.75 -4.18
C HIS A 252 -10.46 4.27 -4.24
N ILE A 253 -11.48 4.95 -3.70
CA ILE A 253 -11.54 6.41 -3.62
C ILE A 253 -11.66 6.82 -2.14
N GLU A 254 -10.67 7.58 -1.67
CA GLU A 254 -10.76 8.29 -0.39
C GLU A 254 -10.91 9.78 -0.63
N ASN A 255 -11.79 10.41 0.14
CA ASN A 255 -12.05 11.83 -0.04
C ASN A 255 -12.25 12.59 1.26
N THR A 256 -11.87 13.86 1.21
CA THR A 256 -12.25 14.89 2.17
C THR A 256 -13.12 15.94 1.46
N ALA A 257 -13.69 16.87 2.22
CA ALA A 257 -14.36 18.02 1.64
C ALA A 257 -13.38 18.83 0.77
N ARG A 258 -13.90 19.51 -0.25
CA ARG A 258 -13.12 20.34 -1.17
C ARG A 258 -13.60 21.79 -1.21
N HIS A 259 -12.76 22.66 -1.72
CA HIS A 259 -13.19 24.03 -2.04
C HIS A 259 -14.12 24.00 -3.27
N PRO A 260 -15.20 24.80 -3.30
CA PRO A 260 -16.16 24.77 -4.42
C PRO A 260 -15.52 25.11 -5.78
N SER A 261 -14.43 25.89 -5.80
CA SER A 261 -13.79 26.35 -7.03
C SER A 261 -12.69 25.41 -7.57
N VAL A 262 -12.38 24.32 -6.88
CA VAL A 262 -11.31 23.37 -7.31
C VAL A 262 -11.64 21.96 -6.90
N ILE A 263 -11.06 20.98 -7.62
CA ILE A 263 -11.08 19.56 -7.26
C ILE A 263 -9.63 19.10 -7.20
N GLY A 264 -9.04 19.01 -6.00
CA GLY A 264 -7.77 18.34 -5.81
C GLY A 264 -7.94 16.84 -6.08
N CYS A 265 -7.17 16.28 -6.99
CA CYS A 265 -7.24 14.88 -7.38
C CYS A 265 -5.84 14.27 -7.44
N ALA A 266 -5.68 13.06 -6.93
CA ALA A 266 -4.42 12.34 -6.98
C ALA A 266 -4.64 10.85 -7.21
N LEU A 267 -3.60 10.21 -7.75
CA LEU A 267 -3.55 8.79 -8.02
C LEU A 267 -2.27 8.20 -7.45
N ASN A 268 -2.41 7.09 -6.75
CA ASN A 268 -1.31 6.18 -6.40
C ASN A 268 -1.71 4.75 -6.79
N VAL A 269 -0.71 3.89 -6.98
CA VAL A 269 -0.94 2.54 -7.51
C VAL A 269 -0.20 1.52 -6.66
N GLY A 270 -0.84 0.39 -6.38
CA GLY A 270 -0.24 -0.85 -5.91
C GLY A 270 -0.17 -1.86 -7.06
N CYS A 271 0.89 -2.68 -7.12
CA CYS A 271 1.00 -3.76 -8.09
C CYS A 271 0.33 -5.06 -7.61
N TRP A 272 0.42 -6.13 -8.40
CA TRP A 272 -0.05 -7.45 -7.99
C TRP A 272 0.55 -7.91 -6.64
N SER A 273 1.82 -7.52 -6.35
CA SER A 273 2.48 -7.76 -5.07
C SER A 273 2.23 -6.57 -4.13
N HIS A 274 0.96 -6.34 -3.79
CA HIS A 274 0.53 -5.25 -2.93
C HIS A 274 0.83 -5.56 -1.46
N ARG A 275 2.04 -5.21 -1.02
CA ARG A 275 2.58 -5.50 0.31
C ARG A 275 2.19 -4.41 1.30
N ARG A 276 1.05 -4.57 1.91
CA ARG A 276 0.58 -3.78 3.04
C ARG A 276 0.37 -4.65 4.26
N GLY A 277 0.54 -4.09 5.43
CA GLY A 277 0.21 -4.73 6.70
C GLY A 277 -0.58 -3.78 7.58
N HIS A 278 -1.45 -4.33 8.41
CA HIS A 278 -2.17 -3.58 9.42
C HIS A 278 -2.09 -4.32 10.75
N ILE A 279 -1.57 -3.65 11.76
CA ILE A 279 -1.40 -4.18 13.11
C ILE A 279 -1.93 -3.18 14.13
N ILE A 280 -2.64 -3.67 15.13
CA ILE A 280 -3.28 -2.88 16.17
C ILE A 280 -2.71 -3.31 17.52
N PHE A 281 -2.14 -2.37 18.25
CA PHE A 281 -1.64 -2.58 19.62
C PHE A 281 -2.57 -1.98 20.65
N ASP A 282 -2.75 -2.69 21.77
CA ASP A 282 -3.25 -2.12 23.00
C ASP A 282 -2.09 -1.50 23.83
N LYS A 283 -2.43 -0.85 24.96
CA LYS A 283 -1.46 -0.23 25.87
C LYS A 283 -0.44 -1.20 26.48
N ASP A 284 -0.77 -2.49 26.54
CA ASP A 284 0.06 -3.54 27.14
C ASP A 284 0.89 -4.26 26.04
N LEU A 285 0.85 -3.75 24.82
CA LEU A 285 1.52 -4.30 23.62
C LEU A 285 1.06 -5.70 23.23
N ASN A 286 -0.19 -6.08 23.55
CA ASN A 286 -0.84 -7.15 22.83
C ASN A 286 -1.27 -6.63 21.47
N PHE A 287 -1.24 -7.47 20.46
CA PHE A 287 -1.58 -7.02 19.11
C PHE A 287 -2.50 -7.98 18.37
N THR A 288 -3.20 -7.43 17.39
CA THR A 288 -3.98 -8.16 16.40
C THR A 288 -3.63 -7.64 15.00
N THR A 289 -3.82 -8.48 13.97
CA THR A 289 -3.69 -8.09 12.56
C THR A 289 -4.84 -8.68 11.76
N ASP A 290 -5.42 -7.89 10.86
CA ASP A 290 -6.49 -8.29 9.95
C ASP A 290 -5.99 -8.57 8.53
N THR A 291 -4.73 -8.25 8.25
CA THR A 291 -4.12 -8.44 6.93
C THR A 291 -3.32 -9.73 6.81
N HIS A 292 -2.85 -10.27 7.93
CA HIS A 292 -1.96 -11.44 7.99
C HIS A 292 -2.36 -12.34 9.14
N SER A 293 -3.45 -13.11 8.96
CA SER A 293 -4.04 -13.95 10.02
C SER A 293 -3.09 -14.99 10.61
N HIS A 294 -2.02 -15.32 9.90
CA HIS A 294 -1.00 -16.30 10.33
C HIS A 294 0.26 -15.65 10.93
N PHE A 295 0.27 -14.32 11.07
CA PHE A 295 1.43 -13.68 11.69
C PHE A 295 1.50 -13.98 13.18
N VAL A 296 2.61 -14.57 13.59
CA VAL A 296 2.94 -14.87 14.98
C VAL A 296 4.30 -14.25 15.30
N TYR A 297 4.39 -13.61 16.42
CA TYR A 297 5.66 -13.11 16.97
C TYR A 297 6.00 -13.90 18.24
N GLU A 298 7.16 -14.53 18.25
CA GLU A 298 7.73 -15.18 19.41
C GLU A 298 8.94 -14.36 19.88
N GLU A 299 8.89 -13.93 21.12
CA GLU A 299 9.99 -13.22 21.76
C GLU A 299 11.21 -14.15 21.87
N LYS A 300 12.31 -13.77 21.21
CA LYS A 300 13.58 -14.51 21.22
C LYS A 300 14.44 -14.12 22.41
#